data_fa59523ab4c16201ee78e2724fe1a12e
#
_entry.id   fa59523ab4c16201ee78e2724fe1a12e
#
_cell.length_a   1.000
_cell.length_b   1.000
_cell.length_c   1.000
_cell.angle_alpha   90.00
_cell.angle_beta   90.00
_cell.angle_gamma   90.00
#
_symmetry.space_group_name_H-M   'P 1'
#
loop_
_entity.id
_entity.type
_entity.pdbx_description
1 polymer ?
#
loop_
_entity_poly.entity_id
_entity_poly.type
_entity_poly.pdbx_seq_one_letter_code
_entity_poly.pdbx_strand_id
1 'polypeptide(L)'
;MNKESFLVFGAGSWGTALSIQLHKAGNAVFLASFDETNLSKTKAEKENKKYLPGIKIPEGISIGAINEEAIARSSSILICVKSPGFIKAISLLGAKTANKKIIWATKGFDPDSGSFLSSSVENVLGETTQEGVISGPTFAEELAIGKPAALTLATKKILNPGALAKSMSSDSLRVYTSDDMIGVQFGGGFKNIIAIAAGISDGLGLGANAKAALITRGLEEMKQLGMVLGAKEKTFFGLSGLGDLVLSSTDNQSRNRALGGLIGSGQSFAASVEGLGSKPEGANAIKALVKNGIVTADHPISYSVYRVLYEGLGPAEAAKSLMERPIGDEH
;
A
#
# COMPACT_ATOMS: atom_id res chain seq x y z
N MET A 1 -3.47 -21.73 20.49
CA MET A 1 -3.70 -20.51 19.70
C MET A 1 -4.82 -20.81 18.72
N ASN A 2 -5.86 -19.96 18.66
CA ASN A 2 -6.89 -20.12 17.63
C ASN A 2 -6.26 -19.85 16.26
N LYS A 3 -6.15 -20.89 15.44
CA LYS A 3 -5.67 -20.77 14.06
C LYS A 3 -6.77 -20.11 13.24
N GLU A 4 -6.40 -19.07 12.50
CA GLU A 4 -7.28 -18.44 11.51
C GLU A 4 -7.16 -19.17 10.17
N SER A 5 -8.16 -19.01 9.32
CA SER A 5 -8.11 -19.44 7.93
C SER A 5 -8.22 -18.21 7.03
N PHE A 6 -7.19 -17.97 6.22
CA PHE A 6 -7.10 -16.81 5.35
C PHE A 6 -7.31 -17.19 3.88
N LEU A 7 -8.22 -16.49 3.23
CA LEU A 7 -8.23 -16.35 1.78
C LEU A 7 -7.43 -15.10 1.42
N VAL A 8 -6.26 -15.23 0.81
CA VAL A 8 -5.46 -14.12 0.30
C VAL A 8 -5.81 -13.91 -1.17
N PHE A 9 -6.46 -12.78 -1.47
CA PHE A 9 -6.90 -12.47 -2.83
C PHE A 9 -6.03 -11.40 -3.48
N GLY A 10 -5.21 -11.83 -4.45
CA GLY A 10 -4.21 -11.05 -5.15
C GLY A 10 -2.82 -11.68 -5.04
N ALA A 11 -2.49 -12.61 -5.95
CA ALA A 11 -1.18 -13.28 -6.01
C ALA A 11 -0.12 -12.43 -6.74
N GLY A 12 0.01 -11.15 -6.36
CA GLY A 12 1.17 -10.32 -6.65
C GLY A 12 2.33 -10.63 -5.71
N SER A 13 3.43 -9.87 -5.78
CA SER A 13 4.57 -10.03 -4.85
C SER A 13 4.12 -9.93 -3.39
N TRP A 14 3.31 -8.91 -3.07
CA TRP A 14 2.88 -8.64 -1.70
C TRP A 14 1.93 -9.71 -1.15
N GLY A 15 0.89 -10.11 -1.90
CA GLY A 15 -0.02 -11.16 -1.47
C GLY A 15 0.65 -12.52 -1.34
N THR A 16 1.61 -12.85 -2.22
CA THR A 16 2.42 -14.07 -2.10
C THR A 16 3.28 -14.04 -0.84
N ALA A 17 3.96 -12.92 -0.54
CA ALA A 17 4.77 -12.77 0.66
C ALA A 17 3.95 -12.87 1.95
N LEU A 18 2.78 -12.21 2.00
CA LEU A 18 1.87 -12.30 3.14
C LEU A 18 1.33 -13.73 3.32
N SER A 19 1.01 -14.44 2.22
CA SER A 19 0.57 -15.84 2.29
C SER A 19 1.64 -16.72 2.95
N ILE A 20 2.91 -16.53 2.61
CA ILE A 20 4.04 -17.24 3.21
C ILE A 20 4.12 -16.94 4.71
N GLN A 21 4.02 -15.68 5.12
CA GLN A 21 4.10 -15.30 6.53
C GLN A 21 2.90 -15.77 7.34
N LEU A 22 1.69 -15.66 6.82
CA LEU A 22 0.49 -16.19 7.47
C LEU A 22 0.58 -17.70 7.67
N HIS A 23 1.12 -18.42 6.69
CA HIS A 23 1.36 -19.85 6.82
C HIS A 23 2.43 -20.16 7.88
N LYS A 24 3.56 -19.42 7.90
CA LYS A 24 4.58 -19.54 8.94
C LYS A 24 4.04 -19.25 10.34
N ALA A 25 3.06 -18.35 10.46
CA ALA A 25 2.33 -18.11 11.71
C ALA A 25 1.37 -19.24 12.12
N GLY A 26 1.28 -20.32 11.32
CA GLY A 26 0.48 -21.51 11.60
C GLY A 26 -0.96 -21.46 11.12
N ASN A 27 -1.34 -20.48 10.29
CA ASN A 27 -2.68 -20.36 9.73
C ASN A 27 -2.87 -21.24 8.48
N ALA A 28 -4.12 -21.62 8.20
CA ALA A 28 -4.50 -22.17 6.91
C ALA A 28 -4.58 -21.02 5.89
N VAL A 29 -3.96 -21.20 4.72
CA VAL A 29 -3.90 -20.14 3.70
C VAL A 29 -4.33 -20.68 2.34
N PHE A 30 -5.23 -19.95 1.69
CA PHE A 30 -5.61 -20.14 0.29
C PHE A 30 -5.23 -18.88 -0.50
N LEU A 31 -4.34 -19.00 -1.48
CA LEU A 31 -3.90 -17.91 -2.34
C LEU A 31 -4.67 -17.93 -3.66
N ALA A 32 -5.37 -16.84 -3.98
CA ALA A 32 -6.17 -16.67 -5.19
C ALA A 32 -5.78 -15.38 -5.96
N SER A 33 -6.13 -15.31 -7.25
CA SER A 33 -5.86 -14.13 -8.08
C SER A 33 -6.82 -14.06 -9.26
N PHE A 34 -6.93 -12.87 -9.87
CA PHE A 34 -7.56 -12.66 -11.17
C PHE A 34 -6.71 -13.22 -12.35
N ASP A 35 -5.38 -13.27 -12.18
CA ASP A 35 -4.45 -13.80 -13.20
C ASP A 35 -4.35 -15.32 -13.05
N GLU A 36 -5.37 -16.02 -13.58
CA GLU A 36 -5.46 -17.48 -13.50
C GLU A 36 -4.30 -18.19 -14.20
N THR A 37 -3.78 -17.60 -15.28
CA THR A 37 -2.63 -18.16 -16.01
C THR A 37 -1.38 -18.17 -15.14
N ASN A 38 -1.05 -17.03 -14.49
CA ASN A 38 0.07 -16.98 -13.55
C ASN A 38 -0.17 -17.85 -12.31
N LEU A 39 -1.42 -17.90 -11.86
CA LEU A 39 -1.80 -18.70 -10.68
C LEU A 39 -1.58 -20.20 -10.92
N SER A 40 -1.96 -20.71 -12.10
CA SER A 40 -1.75 -22.10 -12.50
C SER A 40 -0.27 -22.46 -12.56
N LYS A 41 0.57 -21.59 -13.13
CA LYS A 41 2.02 -21.75 -13.14
C LYS A 41 2.59 -21.73 -11.71
N THR A 42 2.15 -20.77 -10.90
CA THR A 42 2.57 -20.64 -9.50
C THR A 42 2.23 -21.90 -8.68
N LYS A 43 1.05 -22.48 -8.93
CA LYS A 43 0.64 -23.74 -8.29
C LYS A 43 1.52 -24.92 -8.67
N ALA A 44 1.80 -25.07 -9.97
CA ALA A 44 2.60 -26.17 -10.50
C ALA A 44 4.07 -26.10 -10.06
N GLU A 45 4.65 -24.91 -10.04
CA GLU A 45 6.07 -24.69 -9.75
C GLU A 45 6.36 -24.42 -8.26
N LYS A 46 5.30 -24.19 -7.46
CA LYS A 46 5.41 -23.72 -6.06
C LYS A 46 6.33 -22.48 -5.94
N GLU A 47 6.23 -21.60 -6.93
CA GLU A 47 7.01 -20.38 -7.02
C GLU A 47 6.26 -19.37 -7.88
N ASN A 48 6.14 -18.13 -7.41
CA ASN A 48 5.54 -17.05 -8.20
C ASN A 48 6.62 -16.31 -8.99
N LYS A 49 7.16 -16.96 -10.04
CA LYS A 49 8.30 -16.44 -10.83
C LYS A 49 8.03 -15.07 -11.44
N LYS A 50 6.77 -14.75 -11.76
CA LYS A 50 6.39 -13.45 -12.35
C LYS A 50 6.53 -12.28 -11.38
N TYR A 51 6.20 -12.47 -10.11
CA TYR A 51 6.08 -11.40 -9.14
C TYR A 51 7.01 -11.52 -7.95
N LEU A 52 7.50 -12.71 -7.64
CA LEU A 52 8.38 -13.00 -6.50
C LEU A 52 9.34 -14.15 -6.85
N PRO A 53 10.24 -13.94 -7.84
CA PRO A 53 11.13 -14.99 -8.32
C PRO A 53 12.13 -15.43 -7.25
N GLY A 54 12.55 -16.69 -7.32
CA GLY A 54 13.55 -17.28 -6.41
C GLY A 54 13.01 -17.67 -5.03
N ILE A 55 11.71 -17.46 -4.75
CA ILE A 55 11.13 -17.75 -3.45
C ILE A 55 10.09 -18.86 -3.57
N LYS A 56 10.35 -19.98 -2.89
CA LYS A 56 9.43 -21.12 -2.87
C LYS A 56 8.23 -20.87 -1.95
N ILE A 57 7.06 -21.23 -2.43
CA ILE A 57 5.81 -21.19 -1.66
C ILE A 57 5.66 -22.50 -0.92
N PRO A 58 5.48 -22.50 0.42
CA PRO A 58 5.28 -23.71 1.21
C PRO A 58 4.16 -24.60 0.69
N GLU A 59 4.36 -25.93 0.75
CA GLU A 59 3.39 -26.93 0.29
C GLU A 59 2.02 -26.81 0.98
N GLY A 60 1.99 -26.38 2.24
CA GLY A 60 0.76 -26.19 3.01
C GLY A 60 -0.11 -25.00 2.56
N ILE A 61 0.35 -24.18 1.60
CA ILE A 61 -0.45 -23.10 1.02
C ILE A 61 -1.23 -23.65 -0.16
N SER A 62 -2.56 -23.62 -0.07
CA SER A 62 -3.44 -23.93 -1.20
C SER A 62 -3.44 -22.79 -2.21
N ILE A 63 -3.38 -23.12 -3.52
CA ILE A 63 -3.33 -22.14 -4.61
C ILE A 63 -4.38 -22.52 -5.63
N GLY A 64 -5.26 -21.58 -6.00
CA GLY A 64 -6.30 -21.82 -6.98
C GLY A 64 -7.16 -20.60 -7.31
N ALA A 65 -8.04 -20.75 -8.31
CA ALA A 65 -9.06 -19.76 -8.61
C ALA A 65 -9.97 -19.54 -7.40
N ILE A 66 -10.44 -18.29 -7.24
CA ILE A 66 -11.40 -18.00 -6.19
C ILE A 66 -12.71 -18.76 -6.45
N ASN A 67 -13.23 -19.42 -5.44
CA ASN A 67 -14.49 -20.16 -5.53
C ASN A 67 -15.24 -20.09 -4.18
N GLU A 68 -16.50 -20.55 -4.19
CA GLU A 68 -17.36 -20.49 -3.01
C GLU A 68 -16.82 -21.32 -1.82
N GLU A 69 -16.20 -22.45 -2.10
CA GLU A 69 -15.62 -23.31 -1.07
C GLU A 69 -14.45 -22.58 -0.36
N ALA A 70 -13.55 -21.96 -1.11
CA ALA A 70 -12.44 -21.20 -0.54
C ALA A 70 -12.93 -20.03 0.32
N ILE A 71 -13.97 -19.32 -0.16
CA ILE A 71 -14.61 -18.26 0.62
C ILE A 71 -15.26 -18.83 1.89
N ALA A 72 -16.04 -19.90 1.76
CA ALA A 72 -16.76 -20.49 2.89
C ALA A 72 -15.83 -20.99 4.00
N ARG A 73 -14.72 -21.64 3.65
CA ARG A 73 -13.72 -22.15 4.59
C ARG A 73 -12.87 -21.10 5.28
N SER A 74 -12.84 -19.86 4.77
CA SER A 74 -12.03 -18.79 5.32
C SER A 74 -12.78 -18.05 6.42
N SER A 75 -12.11 -17.75 7.54
CA SER A 75 -12.60 -16.84 8.59
C SER A 75 -12.26 -15.37 8.28
N SER A 76 -11.17 -15.18 7.54
CA SER A 76 -10.65 -13.87 7.17
C SER A 76 -10.28 -13.84 5.67
N ILE A 77 -10.60 -12.74 4.99
CA ILE A 77 -10.25 -12.50 3.60
C ILE A 77 -9.29 -11.32 3.57
N LEU A 78 -8.07 -11.55 3.05
CA LEU A 78 -7.02 -10.55 2.91
C LEU A 78 -6.87 -10.15 1.45
N ILE A 79 -7.25 -8.92 1.12
CA ILE A 79 -7.24 -8.37 -0.24
C ILE A 79 -5.88 -7.71 -0.50
N CYS A 80 -5.15 -8.21 -1.50
CA CYS A 80 -3.79 -7.76 -1.87
C CYS A 80 -3.70 -7.33 -3.34
N VAL A 81 -4.78 -6.84 -3.90
CA VAL A 81 -4.80 -6.32 -5.27
C VAL A 81 -4.36 -4.86 -5.31
N LYS A 82 -3.98 -4.34 -6.49
CA LYS A 82 -3.75 -2.90 -6.70
C LYS A 82 -5.06 -2.13 -6.57
N SER A 83 -4.98 -0.83 -6.21
CA SER A 83 -6.15 0.02 -6.00
C SER A 83 -7.16 0.02 -7.16
N PRO A 84 -6.77 0.03 -8.46
CA PRO A 84 -7.75 -0.06 -9.56
C PRO A 84 -8.53 -1.38 -9.62
N GLY A 85 -8.02 -2.43 -9.01
CA GLY A 85 -8.70 -3.74 -8.97
C GLY A 85 -9.52 -3.98 -7.69
N PHE A 86 -9.51 -3.04 -6.76
CA PHE A 86 -10.04 -3.27 -5.41
C PHE A 86 -11.56 -3.43 -5.41
N ILE A 87 -12.29 -2.50 -6.04
CA ILE A 87 -13.77 -2.58 -6.13
C ILE A 87 -14.20 -3.86 -6.83
N LYS A 88 -13.54 -4.23 -7.92
CA LYS A 88 -13.82 -5.51 -8.60
C LYS A 88 -13.61 -6.70 -7.67
N ALA A 89 -12.56 -6.67 -6.83
CA ALA A 89 -12.28 -7.73 -5.88
C ALA A 89 -13.37 -7.88 -4.83
N ILE A 90 -13.78 -6.77 -4.17
CA ILE A 90 -14.83 -6.80 -3.16
C ILE A 90 -16.21 -7.14 -3.75
N SER A 91 -16.52 -6.67 -4.96
CA SER A 91 -17.78 -7.01 -5.64
C SER A 91 -17.89 -8.50 -5.99
N LEU A 92 -16.77 -9.12 -6.38
CA LEU A 92 -16.73 -10.58 -6.63
C LEU A 92 -16.98 -11.38 -5.35
N LEU A 93 -16.53 -10.89 -4.23
CA LEU A 93 -16.76 -11.51 -2.92
C LEU A 93 -18.23 -11.36 -2.48
N GLY A 94 -18.79 -10.17 -2.65
CA GLY A 94 -20.21 -9.87 -2.43
C GLY A 94 -20.77 -10.37 -1.08
N ALA A 95 -22.04 -10.73 -1.07
CA ALA A 95 -22.75 -11.22 0.12
C ALA A 95 -22.18 -12.53 0.71
N LYS A 96 -21.31 -13.24 -0.02
CA LYS A 96 -20.62 -14.45 0.48
C LYS A 96 -19.64 -14.17 1.62
N THR A 97 -19.39 -12.89 1.93
CA THR A 97 -18.52 -12.45 3.01
C THR A 97 -19.21 -12.22 4.35
N ALA A 98 -20.51 -12.49 4.45
CA ALA A 98 -21.25 -12.36 5.70
C ALA A 98 -20.49 -13.05 6.86
N ASN A 99 -20.33 -12.34 7.98
CA ASN A 99 -19.61 -12.79 9.18
C ASN A 99 -18.10 -13.04 9.00
N LYS A 100 -17.48 -12.62 7.89
CA LYS A 100 -16.04 -12.72 7.68
C LYS A 100 -15.33 -11.41 7.97
N LYS A 101 -14.06 -11.51 8.37
CA LYS A 101 -13.19 -10.34 8.51
C LYS A 101 -12.64 -9.99 7.13
N ILE A 102 -12.92 -8.77 6.65
CA ILE A 102 -12.41 -8.25 5.38
C ILE A 102 -11.24 -7.33 5.67
N ILE A 103 -10.06 -7.80 5.34
CA ILE A 103 -8.81 -7.08 5.59
C ILE A 103 -8.19 -6.74 4.24
N TRP A 104 -7.56 -5.59 4.12
CA TRP A 104 -6.81 -5.28 2.90
C TRP A 104 -5.41 -4.78 3.20
N ALA A 105 -4.51 -5.12 2.29
CA ALA A 105 -3.14 -4.67 2.24
C ALA A 105 -2.87 -3.76 1.02
N THR A 106 -3.93 -3.40 0.31
CA THR A 106 -3.92 -2.45 -0.78
C THR A 106 -3.60 -1.07 -0.24
N LYS A 107 -2.52 -0.46 -0.76
CA LYS A 107 -2.06 0.88 -0.36
C LYS A 107 -2.48 1.89 -1.44
N GLY A 108 -3.44 2.75 -1.13
CA GLY A 108 -3.93 3.75 -2.08
C GLY A 108 -5.36 4.16 -1.78
N PHE A 109 -5.93 4.85 -2.74
CA PHE A 109 -7.28 5.39 -2.71
C PHE A 109 -8.07 4.81 -3.88
N ASP A 110 -9.38 4.94 -3.82
CA ASP A 110 -10.22 4.69 -4.97
C ASP A 110 -9.79 5.60 -6.13
N PRO A 111 -9.44 5.05 -7.31
CA PRO A 111 -8.83 5.85 -8.39
C PRO A 111 -9.81 6.85 -9.03
N ASP A 112 -11.12 6.64 -8.89
CA ASP A 112 -12.14 7.48 -9.50
C ASP A 112 -12.61 8.58 -8.55
N SER A 113 -12.88 8.22 -7.30
CA SER A 113 -13.43 9.14 -6.29
C SER A 113 -12.36 9.76 -5.37
N GLY A 114 -11.15 9.20 -5.31
CA GLY A 114 -10.14 9.60 -4.32
C GLY A 114 -10.49 9.22 -2.88
N SER A 115 -11.60 8.53 -2.67
CA SER A 115 -12.08 8.11 -1.35
C SER A 115 -11.23 7.01 -0.74
N PHE A 116 -11.34 6.82 0.56
CA PHE A 116 -10.75 5.66 1.24
C PHE A 116 -11.38 4.35 0.76
N LEU A 117 -10.55 3.30 0.67
CA LEU A 117 -11.04 1.96 0.30
C LEU A 117 -12.04 1.38 1.31
N SER A 118 -11.99 1.82 2.58
CA SER A 118 -13.02 1.49 3.58
C SER A 118 -14.42 1.92 3.17
N SER A 119 -14.55 3.12 2.57
CA SER A 119 -15.85 3.57 2.05
C SER A 119 -16.35 2.66 0.92
N SER A 120 -15.45 2.18 0.07
CA SER A 120 -15.81 1.20 -0.97
C SER A 120 -16.26 -0.14 -0.37
N VAL A 121 -15.61 -0.60 0.72
CA VAL A 121 -16.00 -1.82 1.44
C VAL A 121 -17.40 -1.66 2.04
N GLU A 122 -17.67 -0.56 2.74
CA GLU A 122 -18.99 -0.28 3.33
C GLU A 122 -20.09 -0.18 2.26
N ASN A 123 -19.81 0.48 1.14
CA ASN A 123 -20.78 0.63 0.04
C ASN A 123 -21.11 -0.70 -0.65
N VAL A 124 -20.16 -1.61 -0.81
CA VAL A 124 -20.34 -2.86 -1.55
C VAL A 124 -20.78 -4.01 -0.65
N LEU A 125 -20.21 -4.12 0.56
CA LEU A 125 -20.42 -5.25 1.46
C LEU A 125 -21.36 -4.91 2.64
N GLY A 126 -21.70 -3.64 2.82
CA GLY A 126 -22.56 -3.14 3.88
C GLY A 126 -21.82 -2.64 5.11
N GLU A 127 -22.46 -1.72 5.82
CA GLU A 127 -21.91 -1.03 6.99
C GLU A 127 -21.55 -1.95 8.16
N THR A 128 -22.17 -3.12 8.26
CA THR A 128 -21.93 -4.07 9.36
C THR A 128 -20.65 -4.91 9.16
N THR A 129 -19.94 -4.75 8.04
CA THR A 129 -18.74 -5.51 7.72
C THR A 129 -17.66 -5.35 8.79
N GLN A 130 -17.07 -6.47 9.22
CA GLN A 130 -15.90 -6.48 10.07
C GLN A 130 -14.67 -6.20 9.19
N GLU A 131 -14.11 -5.02 9.29
CA GLU A 131 -13.09 -4.55 8.36
C GLU A 131 -11.76 -4.19 9.03
N GLY A 132 -10.67 -4.33 8.27
CA GLY A 132 -9.34 -3.96 8.70
C GLY A 132 -8.41 -3.63 7.54
N VAL A 133 -7.43 -2.79 7.81
CA VAL A 133 -6.36 -2.45 6.88
C VAL A 133 -5.01 -2.76 7.51
N ILE A 134 -4.07 -3.30 6.72
CA ILE A 134 -2.68 -3.44 7.14
C ILE A 134 -1.77 -2.55 6.29
N SER A 135 -0.86 -1.84 6.98
CA SER A 135 0.17 -1.01 6.35
C SER A 135 1.42 -0.95 7.22
N GLY A 136 2.55 -0.57 6.64
CA GLY A 136 3.82 -0.40 7.34
C GLY A 136 5.03 -0.64 6.46
N PRO A 137 6.26 -0.47 7.01
CA PRO A 137 7.52 -0.49 6.27
C PRO A 137 7.91 -1.92 5.88
N THR A 138 7.48 -2.36 4.71
CA THR A 138 7.73 -3.74 4.26
C THR A 138 7.90 -3.83 2.75
N PHE A 139 8.96 -4.49 2.32
CA PHE A 139 9.10 -4.98 0.96
C PHE A 139 8.75 -6.47 0.88
N ALA A 140 8.06 -6.86 -0.19
CA ALA A 140 7.55 -8.21 -0.35
C ALA A 140 8.65 -9.27 -0.35
N GLU A 141 9.77 -9.01 -1.03
CA GLU A 141 10.89 -9.93 -1.11
C GLU A 141 11.51 -10.18 0.26
N GLU A 142 11.83 -9.12 1.02
CA GLU A 142 12.40 -9.23 2.36
C GLU A 142 11.48 -9.98 3.32
N LEU A 143 10.19 -9.64 3.27
CA LEU A 143 9.19 -10.33 4.08
C LEU A 143 9.12 -11.82 3.75
N ALA A 144 9.10 -12.18 2.46
CA ALA A 144 8.96 -13.56 2.03
C ALA A 144 10.14 -14.44 2.44
N ILE A 145 11.38 -13.92 2.38
CA ILE A 145 12.58 -14.64 2.84
C ILE A 145 12.71 -14.66 4.38
N GLY A 146 11.87 -13.91 5.08
CA GLY A 146 11.80 -13.94 6.56
C GLY A 146 12.71 -12.93 7.24
N LYS A 147 13.08 -11.82 6.59
CA LYS A 147 13.71 -10.71 7.30
C LYS A 147 12.72 -10.08 8.29
N PRO A 148 13.20 -9.55 9.42
CA PRO A 148 12.35 -8.90 10.41
C PRO A 148 11.55 -7.74 9.83
N ALA A 149 10.25 -7.73 10.08
CA ALA A 149 9.34 -6.71 9.61
C ALA A 149 8.25 -6.40 10.65
N ALA A 150 7.64 -5.22 10.54
CA ALA A 150 6.53 -4.82 11.38
C ALA A 150 5.44 -4.13 10.56
N LEU A 151 4.18 -4.41 10.90
CA LEU A 151 3.00 -3.84 10.28
C LEU A 151 2.04 -3.29 11.33
N THR A 152 1.20 -2.37 10.93
CA THR A 152 0.03 -1.91 11.70
C THR A 152 -1.24 -2.50 11.09
N LEU A 153 -2.06 -3.13 11.91
CA LEU A 153 -3.42 -3.54 11.60
C LEU A 153 -4.38 -2.56 12.26
N ALA A 154 -5.04 -1.72 11.47
CA ALA A 154 -6.16 -0.93 11.97
C ALA A 154 -7.48 -1.61 11.64
N THR A 155 -8.43 -1.60 12.58
CA THR A 155 -9.68 -2.36 12.43
C THR A 155 -10.91 -1.53 12.81
N LYS A 156 -12.03 -1.88 12.18
CA LYS A 156 -13.36 -1.37 12.51
C LYS A 156 -14.32 -2.57 12.63
N LYS A 157 -15.08 -2.61 13.72
CA LYS A 157 -16.06 -3.67 14.03
C LYS A 157 -15.49 -5.10 14.20
N ILE A 158 -14.17 -5.28 14.24
CA ILE A 158 -13.54 -6.56 14.63
C ILE A 158 -13.47 -6.63 16.15
N LEU A 159 -14.14 -7.61 16.75
CA LEU A 159 -14.31 -7.72 18.21
C LEU A 159 -12.97 -7.91 18.97
N ASN A 160 -12.04 -8.63 18.40
CA ASN A 160 -10.75 -8.91 19.04
C ASN A 160 -9.59 -8.67 18.06
N PRO A 161 -9.23 -7.39 17.81
CA PRO A 161 -8.13 -7.05 16.91
C PRO A 161 -6.78 -7.58 17.38
N GLY A 162 -6.55 -7.68 18.70
CA GLY A 162 -5.31 -8.21 19.26
C GLY A 162 -5.12 -9.71 18.95
N ALA A 163 -6.18 -10.52 19.00
CA ALA A 163 -6.11 -11.93 18.63
C ALA A 163 -5.83 -12.09 17.11
N LEU A 164 -6.46 -11.26 16.28
CA LEU A 164 -6.21 -11.26 14.84
C LEU A 164 -4.76 -10.84 14.54
N ALA A 165 -4.27 -9.76 15.12
CA ALA A 165 -2.88 -9.31 14.96
C ALA A 165 -1.88 -10.39 15.40
N LYS A 166 -2.16 -11.07 16.51
CA LYS A 166 -1.33 -12.18 17.00
C LYS A 166 -1.35 -13.36 16.03
N SER A 167 -2.50 -13.71 15.44
CA SER A 167 -2.58 -14.79 14.44
C SER A 167 -1.83 -14.46 13.16
N MET A 168 -1.72 -13.17 12.80
CA MET A 168 -0.97 -12.72 11.63
C MET A 168 0.54 -12.57 11.89
N SER A 169 0.97 -12.55 13.15
CA SER A 169 2.38 -12.42 13.54
C SER A 169 3.12 -13.74 13.46
N SER A 170 4.39 -13.70 13.05
CA SER A 170 5.32 -14.83 13.00
C SER A 170 6.64 -14.45 13.69
N ASP A 171 7.64 -15.33 13.66
CA ASP A 171 8.96 -15.06 14.22
C ASP A 171 9.65 -13.85 13.52
N SER A 172 9.31 -13.60 12.27
CA SER A 172 9.88 -12.51 11.47
C SER A 172 8.90 -11.37 11.17
N LEU A 173 7.62 -11.50 11.49
CA LEU A 173 6.61 -10.45 11.26
C LEU A 173 5.88 -10.12 12.56
N ARG A 174 5.96 -8.86 12.98
CA ARG A 174 5.17 -8.31 14.07
C ARG A 174 4.02 -7.47 13.56
N VAL A 175 2.80 -7.72 14.04
CA VAL A 175 1.60 -6.96 13.68
C VAL A 175 1.09 -6.25 14.93
N TYR A 176 1.09 -4.92 14.88
CA TYR A 176 0.57 -4.05 15.95
C TYR A 176 -0.84 -3.59 15.61
N THR A 177 -1.68 -3.40 16.61
CA THR A 177 -3.05 -2.92 16.41
C THR A 177 -3.14 -1.40 16.46
N SER A 178 -4.10 -0.83 15.73
CA SER A 178 -4.48 0.58 15.78
C SER A 178 -6.00 0.70 15.73
N ASP A 179 -6.51 1.76 16.33
CA ASP A 179 -7.91 2.18 16.25
C ASP A 179 -8.14 3.32 15.24
N ASP A 180 -7.11 3.64 14.45
CA ASP A 180 -7.13 4.71 13.45
C ASP A 180 -7.09 4.15 12.01
N MET A 181 -8.24 3.71 11.53
CA MET A 181 -8.40 3.22 10.15
C MET A 181 -8.03 4.29 9.10
N ILE A 182 -8.41 5.55 9.36
CA ILE A 182 -8.19 6.66 8.43
C ILE A 182 -6.70 6.93 8.31
N GLY A 183 -6.00 7.12 9.44
CA GLY A 183 -4.57 7.41 9.44
C GLY A 183 -3.72 6.31 8.82
N VAL A 184 -4.04 5.03 9.09
CA VAL A 184 -3.30 3.89 8.52
C VAL A 184 -3.51 3.77 7.01
N GLN A 185 -4.74 3.98 6.51
CA GLN A 185 -5.01 4.00 5.06
C GLN A 185 -4.33 5.19 4.39
N PHE A 186 -4.51 6.40 4.96
CA PHE A 186 -3.98 7.63 4.39
C PHE A 186 -2.46 7.58 4.32
N GLY A 187 -1.78 7.27 5.43
CA GLY A 187 -0.32 7.15 5.48
C GLY A 187 0.22 6.17 4.44
N GLY A 188 -0.36 4.95 4.38
CA GLY A 188 0.05 3.92 3.42
C GLY A 188 -0.16 4.30 1.95
N GLY A 189 -1.18 5.10 1.63
CA GLY A 189 -1.46 5.60 0.28
C GLY A 189 -0.62 6.82 -0.08
N PHE A 190 -0.63 7.84 0.78
CA PHE A 190 -0.01 9.14 0.53
C PHE A 190 1.52 9.09 0.50
N LYS A 191 2.17 8.27 1.32
CA LYS A 191 3.63 8.09 1.33
C LYS A 191 4.21 7.79 -0.06
N ASN A 192 3.44 7.15 -0.92
CA ASN A 192 3.85 6.82 -2.28
C ASN A 192 4.05 8.07 -3.16
N ILE A 193 3.30 9.13 -2.88
CA ILE A 193 3.43 10.43 -3.56
C ILE A 193 4.75 11.08 -3.16
N ILE A 194 5.05 11.10 -1.86
CA ILE A 194 6.31 11.67 -1.36
C ILE A 194 7.51 10.84 -1.83
N ALA A 195 7.35 9.52 -1.95
CA ALA A 195 8.41 8.68 -2.52
C ALA A 195 8.71 9.03 -4.00
N ILE A 196 7.71 9.44 -4.79
CA ILE A 196 7.95 9.97 -6.15
C ILE A 196 8.75 11.27 -6.06
N ALA A 197 8.38 12.21 -5.17
CA ALA A 197 9.12 13.45 -4.98
C ALA A 197 10.57 13.21 -4.56
N ALA A 198 10.80 12.27 -3.63
CA ALA A 198 12.14 11.86 -3.21
C ALA A 198 12.96 11.29 -4.38
N GLY A 199 12.32 10.49 -5.24
CA GLY A 199 12.93 9.99 -6.47
C GLY A 199 13.28 11.11 -7.46
N ILE A 200 12.41 12.10 -7.65
CA ILE A 200 12.70 13.28 -8.49
C ILE A 200 13.93 14.02 -7.95
N SER A 201 14.01 14.23 -6.64
CA SER A 201 15.18 14.83 -5.99
C SER A 201 16.48 14.04 -6.26
N ASP A 202 16.41 12.71 -6.21
CA ASP A 202 17.55 11.84 -6.54
C ASP A 202 17.95 11.96 -8.01
N GLY A 203 16.97 11.92 -8.93
CA GLY A 203 17.23 12.03 -10.38
C GLY A 203 17.81 13.38 -10.81
N LEU A 204 17.47 14.45 -10.09
CA LEU A 204 18.08 15.79 -10.26
C LEU A 204 19.44 15.95 -9.60
N GLY A 205 19.90 14.97 -8.80
CA GLY A 205 21.17 15.04 -8.10
C GLY A 205 21.23 16.04 -6.96
N LEU A 206 20.09 16.38 -6.31
CA LEU A 206 20.02 17.42 -5.27
C LEU A 206 20.67 17.00 -3.93
N GLY A 207 21.00 15.72 -3.77
CA GLY A 207 21.75 15.20 -2.64
C GLY A 207 20.89 14.81 -1.42
N ALA A 208 21.57 14.28 -0.40
CA ALA A 208 20.94 13.68 0.78
C ALA A 208 20.21 14.72 1.67
N ASN A 209 20.77 15.93 1.78
CA ASN A 209 20.18 16.99 2.60
C ASN A 209 18.79 17.41 2.06
N ALA A 210 18.70 17.62 0.75
CA ALA A 210 17.44 17.98 0.10
C ALA A 210 16.41 16.86 0.25
N LYS A 211 16.82 15.61 0.06
CA LYS A 211 15.94 14.45 0.25
C LYS A 211 15.44 14.32 1.70
N ALA A 212 16.31 14.49 2.71
CA ALA A 212 15.91 14.45 4.11
C ALA A 212 14.89 15.55 4.44
N ALA A 213 15.15 16.79 4.02
CA ALA A 213 14.22 17.91 4.18
C ALA A 213 12.88 17.65 3.50
N LEU A 214 12.89 17.10 2.27
CA LEU A 214 11.69 16.76 1.52
C LEU A 214 10.86 15.67 2.20
N ILE A 215 11.49 14.63 2.76
CA ILE A 215 10.79 13.57 3.52
C ILE A 215 10.14 14.16 4.77
N THR A 216 10.85 15.01 5.51
CA THR A 216 10.33 15.66 6.72
C THR A 216 9.13 16.55 6.40
N ARG A 217 9.24 17.41 5.38
CA ARG A 217 8.12 18.28 4.96
C ARG A 217 6.98 17.50 4.33
N GLY A 218 7.26 16.42 3.61
CA GLY A 218 6.25 15.51 3.07
C GLY A 218 5.49 14.75 4.16
N LEU A 219 6.15 14.43 5.28
CA LEU A 219 5.47 13.88 6.46
C LEU A 219 4.51 14.91 7.07
N GLU A 220 4.91 16.18 7.12
CA GLU A 220 4.06 17.25 7.62
C GLU A 220 2.81 17.45 6.74
N GLU A 221 2.96 17.49 5.40
CA GLU A 221 1.81 17.53 4.49
C GLU A 221 0.89 16.31 4.68
N MET A 222 1.47 15.12 4.80
CA MET A 222 0.71 13.90 5.05
C MET A 222 -0.07 13.98 6.36
N LYS A 223 0.55 14.49 7.43
CA LYS A 223 -0.07 14.66 8.74
C LYS A 223 -1.23 15.66 8.66
N GLN A 224 -0.99 16.84 8.12
CA GLN A 224 -2.00 17.91 8.01
C GLN A 224 -3.22 17.45 7.23
N LEU A 225 -3.02 16.89 6.05
CA LEU A 225 -4.11 16.35 5.22
C LEU A 225 -4.85 15.21 5.92
N GLY A 226 -4.12 14.30 6.52
CA GLY A 226 -4.73 13.17 7.21
C GLY A 226 -5.57 13.59 8.41
N MET A 227 -5.12 14.58 9.20
CA MET A 227 -5.88 15.12 10.32
C MET A 227 -7.17 15.81 9.86
N VAL A 228 -7.16 16.55 8.77
CA VAL A 228 -8.37 17.16 8.15
C VAL A 228 -9.37 16.06 7.77
N LEU A 229 -8.90 14.91 7.34
CA LEU A 229 -9.72 13.74 6.98
C LEU A 229 -10.15 12.90 8.20
N GLY A 230 -9.76 13.29 9.42
CA GLY A 230 -10.15 12.64 10.67
C GLY A 230 -9.17 11.61 11.22
N ALA A 231 -7.94 11.56 10.71
CA ALA A 231 -6.87 10.71 11.26
C ALA A 231 -6.32 11.25 12.58
N LYS A 232 -5.69 10.38 13.37
CA LYS A 232 -4.99 10.75 14.59
C LYS A 232 -3.54 11.10 14.27
N GLU A 233 -3.07 12.25 14.75
CA GLU A 233 -1.70 12.74 14.51
C GLU A 233 -0.63 11.68 14.81
N LYS A 234 -0.73 11.00 15.96
CA LYS A 234 0.23 9.98 16.39
C LYS A 234 0.45 8.85 15.37
N THR A 235 -0.54 8.56 14.52
CA THR A 235 -0.45 7.50 13.52
C THR A 235 0.61 7.79 12.47
N PHE A 236 0.82 9.07 12.15
CA PHE A 236 1.80 9.48 11.14
C PHE A 236 3.26 9.34 11.60
N PHE A 237 3.52 9.30 12.90
CA PHE A 237 4.84 9.02 13.46
C PHE A 237 5.11 7.51 13.67
N GLY A 238 4.12 6.67 13.37
CA GLY A 238 4.20 5.22 13.50
C GLY A 238 4.65 4.50 12.21
N LEU A 239 4.44 3.18 12.22
CA LEU A 239 4.86 2.28 11.13
C LEU A 239 4.19 2.61 9.78
N SER A 240 2.89 2.88 9.79
CA SER A 240 2.12 3.19 8.55
C SER A 240 2.31 4.61 8.02
N GLY A 241 2.88 5.51 8.83
CA GLY A 241 3.26 6.86 8.44
C GLY A 241 4.77 6.96 8.18
N LEU A 242 5.52 7.49 9.14
CA LEU A 242 6.97 7.75 9.05
C LEU A 242 7.75 6.50 8.63
N GLY A 243 7.47 5.34 9.23
CA GLY A 243 8.21 4.11 8.92
C GLY A 243 8.12 3.73 7.43
N ASP A 244 6.90 3.66 6.89
CA ASP A 244 6.66 3.28 5.49
C ASP A 244 7.09 4.41 4.52
N LEU A 245 6.99 5.68 4.95
CA LEU A 245 7.48 6.84 4.19
C LEU A 245 9.00 6.80 4.02
N VAL A 246 9.74 6.64 5.11
CA VAL A 246 11.22 6.57 5.08
C VAL A 246 11.67 5.42 4.21
N LEU A 247 11.15 4.20 4.44
CA LEU A 247 11.51 3.02 3.65
C LEU A 247 11.27 3.26 2.15
N SER A 248 10.09 3.79 1.80
CA SER A 248 9.71 3.98 0.39
C SER A 248 10.46 5.11 -0.31
N SER A 249 10.96 6.10 0.45
CA SER A 249 11.66 7.27 -0.08
C SER A 249 13.18 7.08 -0.16
N THR A 250 13.74 6.07 0.53
CA THR A 250 15.19 5.87 0.61
C THR A 250 15.69 4.61 -0.08
N ASP A 251 14.88 3.56 -0.19
CA ASP A 251 15.30 2.27 -0.73
C ASP A 251 15.04 2.12 -2.23
N ASN A 252 15.93 1.40 -2.92
CA ASN A 252 15.86 1.18 -4.36
C ASN A 252 14.74 0.22 -4.79
N GLN A 253 14.18 -0.59 -3.90
CA GLN A 253 13.03 -1.46 -4.19
C GLN A 253 11.72 -0.67 -4.38
N SER A 254 11.71 0.62 -4.00
CA SER A 254 10.52 1.48 -4.13
C SER A 254 10.26 1.84 -5.58
N ARG A 255 9.20 1.29 -6.16
CA ARG A 255 8.77 1.61 -7.53
C ARG A 255 8.32 3.05 -7.71
N ASN A 256 7.78 3.68 -6.66
CA ASN A 256 7.41 5.09 -6.68
C ASN A 256 8.65 5.97 -6.72
N ARG A 257 9.67 5.68 -5.91
CA ARG A 257 10.95 6.38 -5.93
C ARG A 257 11.65 6.16 -7.28
N ALA A 258 11.63 4.94 -7.82
CA ALA A 258 12.20 4.65 -9.14
C ALA A 258 11.53 5.47 -10.25
N LEU A 259 10.19 5.59 -10.25
CA LEU A 259 9.46 6.47 -11.17
C LEU A 259 9.97 7.92 -11.08
N GLY A 260 10.06 8.45 -9.86
CA GLY A 260 10.57 9.81 -9.64
C GLY A 260 12.00 9.99 -10.14
N GLY A 261 12.88 9.02 -9.90
CA GLY A 261 14.28 9.04 -10.35
C GLY A 261 14.41 9.10 -11.87
N LEU A 262 13.64 8.29 -12.60
CA LEU A 262 13.61 8.32 -14.06
C LEU A 262 13.14 9.69 -14.59
N ILE A 263 12.09 10.25 -14.01
CA ILE A 263 11.56 11.57 -14.39
C ILE A 263 12.57 12.67 -14.06
N GLY A 264 13.16 12.65 -12.87
CA GLY A 264 14.18 13.60 -12.43
C GLY A 264 15.44 13.59 -13.31
N SER A 265 15.81 12.43 -13.88
CA SER A 265 16.90 12.29 -14.85
C SER A 265 16.50 12.63 -16.30
N GLY A 266 15.30 13.16 -16.54
CA GLY A 266 14.86 13.70 -17.83
C GLY A 266 13.99 12.76 -18.67
N GLN A 267 13.61 11.59 -18.17
CA GLN A 267 12.66 10.74 -18.90
C GLN A 267 11.22 11.28 -18.80
N SER A 268 10.43 11.10 -19.87
CA SER A 268 9.01 11.41 -19.81
C SER A 268 8.26 10.46 -18.87
N PHE A 269 7.14 10.93 -18.33
CA PHE A 269 6.27 10.08 -17.47
C PHE A 269 5.83 8.81 -18.18
N ALA A 270 5.45 8.90 -19.47
CA ALA A 270 5.01 7.74 -20.25
C ALA A 270 6.12 6.70 -20.41
N ALA A 271 7.32 7.11 -20.82
CA ALA A 271 8.48 6.23 -20.97
C ALA A 271 8.90 5.58 -19.63
N SER A 272 8.85 6.36 -18.54
CA SER A 272 9.16 5.85 -17.21
C SER A 272 8.17 4.78 -16.73
N VAL A 273 6.86 4.95 -17.01
CA VAL A 273 5.83 3.95 -16.70
C VAL A 273 6.01 2.68 -17.52
N GLU A 274 6.34 2.82 -18.81
CA GLU A 274 6.62 1.68 -19.70
C GLU A 274 7.83 0.89 -19.21
N GLY A 275 8.93 1.56 -18.90
CA GLY A 275 10.14 0.93 -18.36
C GLY A 275 9.92 0.19 -17.04
N LEU A 276 9.00 0.67 -16.19
CA LEU A 276 8.62 0.01 -14.96
C LEU A 276 7.58 -1.13 -15.14
N GLY A 277 7.08 -1.35 -16.36
CA GLY A 277 6.09 -2.38 -16.70
C GLY A 277 4.68 -2.15 -16.15
N SER A 278 4.47 -1.20 -15.26
CA SER A 278 3.13 -0.76 -14.83
C SER A 278 3.22 0.55 -14.02
N LYS A 279 2.14 1.34 -14.06
CA LYS A 279 2.03 2.59 -13.30
C LYS A 279 2.13 2.33 -11.79
N PRO A 280 3.04 3.01 -11.04
CA PRO A 280 3.09 2.95 -9.59
C PRO A 280 1.87 3.58 -8.91
N GLU A 281 1.55 3.11 -7.70
CA GLU A 281 0.35 3.52 -6.95
C GLU A 281 0.32 5.02 -6.62
N GLY A 282 1.47 5.63 -6.32
CA GLY A 282 1.56 7.06 -6.03
C GLY A 282 1.08 7.95 -7.16
N ALA A 283 1.30 7.54 -8.42
CA ALA A 283 0.81 8.28 -9.57
C ALA A 283 -0.73 8.22 -9.70
N ASN A 284 -1.35 7.08 -9.40
CA ASN A 284 -2.81 6.99 -9.34
C ASN A 284 -3.37 7.78 -8.17
N ALA A 285 -2.74 7.65 -6.99
CA ALA A 285 -3.16 8.33 -5.77
C ALA A 285 -3.18 9.86 -5.94
N ILE A 286 -2.08 10.45 -6.41
CA ILE A 286 -2.02 11.92 -6.54
C ILE A 286 -3.05 12.44 -7.56
N LYS A 287 -3.27 11.73 -8.67
CA LYS A 287 -4.28 12.11 -9.67
C LYS A 287 -5.69 12.12 -9.06
N ALA A 288 -6.04 11.10 -8.29
CA ALA A 288 -7.33 10.99 -7.63
C ALA A 288 -7.51 12.08 -6.56
N LEU A 289 -6.51 12.31 -5.72
CA LEU A 289 -6.57 13.31 -4.64
C LEU A 289 -6.70 14.74 -5.17
N VAL A 290 -5.99 15.10 -6.24
CA VAL A 290 -6.12 16.43 -6.86
C VAL A 290 -7.46 16.59 -7.57
N LYS A 291 -7.89 15.59 -8.35
CA LYS A 291 -9.20 15.62 -9.04
C LYS A 291 -10.37 15.87 -8.08
N ASN A 292 -10.26 15.36 -6.85
CA ASN A 292 -11.32 15.45 -5.83
C ASN A 292 -11.07 16.59 -4.81
N GLY A 293 -10.12 17.49 -5.07
CA GLY A 293 -9.88 18.69 -4.26
C GLY A 293 -9.25 18.41 -2.88
N ILE A 294 -8.76 17.20 -2.62
CA ILE A 294 -8.09 16.83 -1.37
C ILE A 294 -6.67 17.42 -1.34
N VAL A 295 -5.95 17.32 -2.45
CA VAL A 295 -4.64 17.97 -2.64
C VAL A 295 -4.82 19.19 -3.53
N THR A 296 -4.37 20.34 -3.05
CA THR A 296 -4.44 21.65 -3.72
C THR A 296 -3.06 22.32 -3.74
N ALA A 297 -2.97 23.54 -4.26
CA ALA A 297 -1.74 24.33 -4.23
C ALA A 297 -1.22 24.63 -2.81
N ASP A 298 -2.05 24.50 -1.78
CA ASP A 298 -1.65 24.64 -0.37
C ASP A 298 -0.79 23.46 0.13
N HIS A 299 -0.71 22.39 -0.65
CA HIS A 299 0.10 21.19 -0.39
C HIS A 299 1.26 21.12 -1.38
N PRO A 300 2.30 21.94 -1.20
CA PRO A 300 3.27 22.26 -2.26
C PRO A 300 4.06 21.07 -2.79
N ILE A 301 4.42 20.10 -1.96
CA ILE A 301 5.21 18.94 -2.39
C ILE A 301 4.34 17.99 -3.22
N SER A 302 3.23 17.57 -2.67
CA SER A 302 2.33 16.63 -3.35
C SER A 302 1.70 17.25 -4.61
N TYR A 303 1.31 18.53 -4.56
CA TYR A 303 0.80 19.22 -5.74
C TYR A 303 1.85 19.41 -6.84
N SER A 304 3.12 19.67 -6.48
CA SER A 304 4.23 19.71 -7.45
C SER A 304 4.43 18.34 -8.12
N VAL A 305 4.30 17.24 -7.39
CA VAL A 305 4.32 15.89 -8.00
C VAL A 305 3.21 15.74 -9.04
N TYR A 306 1.99 16.19 -8.74
CA TYR A 306 0.89 16.16 -9.70
C TYR A 306 1.22 16.96 -10.96
N ARG A 307 1.70 18.19 -10.81
CA ARG A 307 2.05 19.07 -11.93
C ARG A 307 3.16 18.48 -12.81
N VAL A 308 4.17 17.87 -12.20
CA VAL A 308 5.24 17.19 -12.95
C VAL A 308 4.70 15.98 -13.73
N LEU A 309 3.82 15.18 -13.14
CA LEU A 309 3.32 13.95 -13.78
C LEU A 309 2.25 14.24 -14.84
N TYR A 310 1.41 15.27 -14.65
CA TYR A 310 0.19 15.44 -15.43
C TYR A 310 0.00 16.81 -16.11
N GLU A 311 0.76 17.84 -15.70
CA GLU A 311 0.63 19.20 -16.25
C GLU A 311 1.89 19.67 -16.98
N GLY A 312 2.92 18.81 -17.10
CA GLY A 312 4.13 19.12 -17.85
C GLY A 312 5.10 20.08 -17.16
N LEU A 313 4.95 20.32 -15.84
CA LEU A 313 5.92 21.10 -15.08
C LEU A 313 7.28 20.40 -15.08
N GLY A 314 8.35 21.13 -15.40
CA GLY A 314 9.71 20.60 -15.39
C GLY A 314 10.13 20.19 -13.95
N PRO A 315 10.79 19.02 -13.75
CA PRO A 315 11.24 18.60 -12.42
C PRO A 315 12.16 19.62 -11.73
N ALA A 316 13.08 20.23 -12.46
CA ALA A 316 13.98 21.27 -11.93
C ALA A 316 13.22 22.55 -11.54
N GLU A 317 12.23 22.94 -12.34
CA GLU A 317 11.35 24.07 -12.03
C GLU A 317 10.51 23.81 -10.78
N ALA A 318 9.95 22.60 -10.64
CA ALA A 318 9.25 22.18 -9.44
C ALA A 318 10.13 22.28 -8.19
N ALA A 319 11.36 21.76 -8.26
CA ALA A 319 12.30 21.84 -7.15
C ALA A 319 12.66 23.31 -6.80
N LYS A 320 12.89 24.14 -7.81
CA LYS A 320 13.16 25.59 -7.61
C LYS A 320 11.99 26.28 -6.93
N SER A 321 10.76 26.07 -7.39
CA SER A 321 9.57 26.69 -6.81
C SER A 321 9.33 26.32 -5.33
N LEU A 322 9.72 25.11 -4.92
CA LEU A 322 9.66 24.70 -3.51
C LEU A 322 10.69 25.46 -2.66
N MET A 323 11.87 25.78 -3.20
CA MET A 323 12.93 26.52 -2.49
C MET A 323 12.66 28.03 -2.43
N GLU A 324 11.90 28.60 -3.35
CA GLU A 324 11.54 30.02 -3.42
C GLU A 324 10.37 30.40 -2.51
N ARG A 325 9.78 29.44 -1.81
CA ARG A 325 8.69 29.70 -0.87
C ARG A 325 9.16 30.59 0.31
N PRO A 326 8.28 31.44 0.85
CA PRO A 326 8.62 32.24 2.03
C PRO A 326 9.11 31.34 3.18
N ILE A 327 10.15 31.81 3.85
CA ILE A 327 10.65 31.17 5.07
C ILE A 327 9.64 31.48 6.19
N GLY A 328 9.07 30.44 6.77
CA GLY A 328 8.17 30.49 7.92
C GLY A 328 8.75 29.78 9.11
N ASP A 329 7.96 29.65 10.18
CA ASP A 329 8.29 28.82 11.33
C ASP A 329 8.31 27.33 10.95
N GLU A 330 9.05 26.53 11.72
CA GLU A 330 9.15 25.10 11.44
C GLU A 330 7.83 24.35 11.77
N HIS A 331 7.04 24.88 12.72
CA HIS A 331 5.82 24.27 13.28
C HIS A 331 4.62 25.21 13.14
#